data_50c96612150957355cde329267aea31b
#
_entry.id   50c96612150957355cde329267aea31b
#
_cell.length_a   1.000
_cell.length_b   1.000
_cell.length_c   1.000
_cell.angle_alpha   90.00
_cell.angle_beta   90.00
_cell.angle_gamma   90.00
#
_symmetry.space_group_name_H-M   'P 1'
#
loop_
_entity.id
_entity.type
_entity.pdbx_description
1 polymer ?
#
loop_
_entity_poly.entity_id
_entity_poly.type
_entity_poly.pdbx_seq_one_letter_code
_entity_poly.pdbx_strand_id
1 'polypeptide(L)'
;DFSSFTVSATSTSGAPVIISLAPGSAASLSGSVGNYSLTNINETGLVTITFITDASAHPNYNSATLTMVIDVVKTNQNIIISPEPPEFLYYEENLTYKINAFSDSFLNLDYRIISGTNAILNGNTLKISDIGELKVELSQSGNNSFNPAVSKSFTIKVLQGMTILSNFNIPDKLIIDDDFVITPPSSNRSGPIKYISSNPNIAEIVGDKIIIKGIGSCTISAIQLAIPQFKSASISTIFNVNDTD
;
A
#
# COMPACT_ATOMS: atom_id res chain seq x y z
N ASP A 1 15.57 8.42 -21.04
CA ASP A 1 16.84 9.14 -20.86
C ASP A 1 17.52 9.27 -22.21
N PHE A 2 17.52 10.48 -22.79
CA PHE A 2 18.34 10.78 -23.95
C PHE A 2 19.76 11.06 -23.45
N SER A 3 20.63 10.08 -23.48
CA SER A 3 22.04 10.25 -23.08
C SER A 3 22.81 11.13 -24.04
N SER A 4 22.40 11.19 -25.30
CA SER A 4 23.00 12.06 -26.32
C SER A 4 22.04 12.28 -27.51
N PHE A 5 22.21 13.38 -28.19
CA PHE A 5 21.46 13.76 -29.39
C PHE A 5 22.46 14.28 -30.46
N THR A 6 22.48 13.64 -31.62
CA THR A 6 23.38 14.06 -32.72
C THR A 6 22.86 15.33 -33.38
N VAL A 7 23.78 16.31 -33.55
CA VAL A 7 23.51 17.59 -34.22
C VAL A 7 24.38 17.67 -35.49
N SER A 8 23.74 17.86 -36.63
CA SER A 8 24.43 18.01 -37.89
C SER A 8 23.88 19.19 -38.68
N ALA A 9 24.74 19.83 -39.44
CA ALA A 9 24.34 20.85 -40.37
C ALA A 9 25.28 20.86 -41.59
N THR A 10 24.75 21.27 -42.74
CA THR A 10 25.49 21.40 -44.00
C THR A 10 25.35 22.80 -44.55
N SER A 11 26.38 23.27 -45.22
CA SER A 11 26.37 24.54 -45.94
C SER A 11 26.18 24.28 -47.44
N THR A 12 25.41 25.11 -48.13
CA THR A 12 25.26 25.09 -49.59
C THR A 12 26.54 25.42 -50.34
N SER A 13 27.47 26.11 -49.69
CA SER A 13 28.81 26.38 -50.25
C SER A 13 29.78 25.22 -50.11
N GLY A 14 29.41 24.16 -49.37
CA GLY A 14 30.33 23.08 -48.99
C GLY A 14 31.32 23.48 -47.87
N ALA A 15 31.24 24.72 -47.35
CA ALA A 15 32.06 25.16 -46.25
C ALA A 15 31.73 24.39 -44.95
N PRO A 16 32.74 24.07 -44.12
CA PRO A 16 32.49 23.39 -42.86
C PRO A 16 31.60 24.24 -41.95
N VAL A 17 30.67 23.57 -41.22
CA VAL A 17 29.81 24.20 -40.22
C VAL A 17 30.38 23.94 -38.83
N ILE A 18 30.73 24.99 -38.13
CA ILE A 18 31.14 24.94 -36.73
C ILE A 18 29.89 25.10 -35.87
N ILE A 19 29.74 24.23 -34.88
CA ILE A 19 28.63 24.28 -33.93
C ILE A 19 29.16 24.65 -32.54
N SER A 20 28.46 25.55 -31.88
CA SER A 20 28.75 25.96 -30.50
C SER A 20 27.48 26.11 -29.69
N LEU A 21 27.59 26.02 -28.37
CA LEU A 21 26.51 26.33 -27.43
C LEU A 21 26.71 27.66 -26.78
N ALA A 22 25.62 28.38 -26.53
CA ALA A 22 25.68 29.58 -25.69
C ALA A 22 26.08 29.19 -24.26
N PRO A 23 26.81 30.07 -23.52
CA PRO A 23 27.10 29.87 -22.12
C PRO A 23 25.81 29.66 -21.30
N GLY A 24 25.81 28.71 -20.35
CA GLY A 24 24.67 28.41 -19.51
C GLY A 24 23.59 27.53 -20.18
N SER A 25 23.86 26.94 -21.35
CA SER A 25 22.98 25.97 -21.99
C SER A 25 22.80 24.72 -21.12
N ALA A 26 21.59 24.18 -21.07
CA ALA A 26 21.21 22.97 -20.30
C ALA A 26 21.77 21.67 -20.91
N ALA A 27 22.81 21.73 -21.70
CA ALA A 27 23.49 20.58 -22.31
C ALA A 27 24.97 20.91 -22.53
N SER A 28 25.78 19.89 -22.79
CA SER A 28 27.15 19.98 -23.24
C SER A 28 27.26 19.59 -24.72
N LEU A 29 28.22 20.18 -25.43
CA LEU A 29 28.52 19.80 -26.82
C LEU A 29 29.82 18.98 -26.84
N SER A 30 29.81 17.86 -27.51
CA SER A 30 30.98 17.04 -27.77
C SER A 30 31.13 16.77 -29.28
N GLY A 31 32.32 16.38 -29.70
CA GLY A 31 32.59 16.08 -31.11
C GLY A 31 33.35 17.16 -31.86
N SER A 32 33.35 17.09 -33.19
CA SER A 32 34.07 17.98 -34.09
C SER A 32 33.26 18.24 -35.37
N VAL A 33 33.77 19.09 -36.25
CA VAL A 33 33.10 19.43 -37.51
C VAL A 33 32.60 18.22 -38.24
N GLY A 34 31.29 18.21 -38.53
CA GLY A 34 30.57 17.14 -39.20
C GLY A 34 30.04 16.02 -38.29
N ASN A 35 30.45 15.98 -37.00
CA ASN A 35 30.02 14.97 -36.06
C ASN A 35 29.93 15.49 -34.62
N TYR A 36 28.91 16.29 -34.37
CA TYR A 36 28.65 16.85 -33.05
C TYR A 36 27.50 16.09 -32.32
N SER A 37 27.60 16.00 -31.00
CA SER A 37 26.56 15.46 -30.16
C SER A 37 26.31 16.38 -28.97
N LEU A 38 25.02 16.61 -28.65
CA LEU A 38 24.62 17.17 -27.37
C LEU A 38 24.64 16.02 -26.35
N THR A 39 25.29 16.27 -25.23
CA THR A 39 25.44 15.31 -24.11
C THR A 39 25.11 16.04 -22.80
N ASN A 40 25.02 15.26 -21.69
CA ASN A 40 24.74 15.80 -20.35
C ASN A 40 23.43 16.63 -20.32
N ILE A 41 22.39 16.18 -21.02
CA ILE A 41 21.06 16.80 -21.02
C ILE A 41 20.34 16.37 -19.73
N ASN A 42 20.85 16.80 -18.57
CA ASN A 42 20.36 16.35 -17.25
C ASN A 42 19.56 17.43 -16.51
N GLU A 43 19.49 18.62 -17.06
CA GLU A 43 18.81 19.77 -16.46
C GLU A 43 17.80 20.37 -17.43
N THR A 44 16.74 20.95 -16.88
CA THR A 44 15.77 21.72 -17.68
C THR A 44 16.31 23.08 -17.99
N GLY A 45 15.94 23.61 -19.15
CA GLY A 45 16.33 24.94 -19.59
C GLY A 45 16.59 25.02 -21.07
N LEU A 46 17.04 26.19 -21.51
CA LEU A 46 17.28 26.44 -22.91
C LEU A 46 18.67 25.94 -23.36
N VAL A 47 18.69 25.20 -24.46
CA VAL A 47 19.89 24.85 -25.21
C VAL A 47 19.93 25.72 -26.46
N THR A 48 20.79 26.73 -26.47
CA THR A 48 20.98 27.62 -27.62
C THR A 48 22.17 27.16 -28.42
N ILE A 49 21.91 26.66 -29.63
CA ILE A 49 22.90 26.13 -30.55
C ILE A 49 23.15 27.17 -31.64
N THR A 50 24.41 27.54 -31.86
CA THR A 50 24.83 28.42 -32.93
C THR A 50 25.61 27.63 -33.97
N PHE A 51 25.22 27.76 -35.23
CA PHE A 51 25.83 27.16 -36.41
C PHE A 51 26.52 28.29 -37.19
N ILE A 52 27.80 28.20 -37.47
CA ILE A 52 28.57 29.20 -38.19
C ILE A 52 29.28 28.50 -39.34
N THR A 53 29.12 29.01 -40.56
CA THR A 53 29.96 28.58 -41.69
C THR A 53 31.30 29.31 -41.70
N ASP A 54 32.40 28.57 -41.78
CA ASP A 54 33.72 29.15 -41.96
C ASP A 54 33.95 29.40 -43.48
N ALA A 55 33.87 30.65 -43.89
CA ALA A 55 34.09 31.09 -45.27
C ALA A 55 35.56 31.31 -45.62
N SER A 56 36.48 31.11 -44.69
CA SER A 56 37.92 31.41 -44.91
C SER A 56 38.55 30.61 -46.05
N ALA A 57 38.07 29.38 -46.28
CA ALA A 57 38.49 28.51 -47.38
C ALA A 57 37.64 28.67 -48.66
N HIS A 58 36.63 29.52 -48.66
CA HIS A 58 35.63 29.70 -49.72
C HIS A 58 35.44 31.19 -50.05
N PRO A 59 36.42 31.89 -50.67
CA PRO A 59 36.45 33.35 -50.78
C PRO A 59 35.28 33.96 -51.58
N ASN A 60 34.53 33.18 -52.31
CA ASN A 60 33.33 33.60 -53.07
C ASN A 60 32.05 33.60 -52.24
N TYR A 61 32.11 33.21 -50.95
CA TYR A 61 30.96 33.13 -50.07
C TYR A 61 31.21 33.91 -48.77
N ASN A 62 30.17 34.52 -48.23
CA ASN A 62 30.22 35.13 -46.91
C ASN A 62 29.94 34.07 -45.84
N SER A 63 30.45 34.25 -44.62
CA SER A 63 30.05 33.47 -43.48
C SER A 63 28.55 33.66 -43.16
N ALA A 64 27.88 32.61 -42.76
CA ALA A 64 26.49 32.64 -42.33
C ALA A 64 26.38 32.10 -40.90
N THR A 65 25.44 32.64 -40.13
CA THR A 65 25.13 32.21 -38.77
C THR A 65 23.67 31.88 -38.67
N LEU A 66 23.37 30.71 -38.07
CA LEU A 66 22.05 30.29 -37.71
C LEU A 66 22.02 29.95 -36.22
N THR A 67 20.98 30.38 -35.53
CA THR A 67 20.76 30.00 -34.12
C THR A 67 19.49 29.19 -33.99
N MET A 68 19.57 28.08 -33.24
CA MET A 68 18.44 27.22 -32.87
C MET A 68 18.35 27.17 -31.36
N VAL A 69 17.13 27.24 -30.84
CA VAL A 69 16.86 27.11 -29.41
C VAL A 69 16.00 25.86 -29.18
N ILE A 70 16.43 25.01 -28.27
CA ILE A 70 15.70 23.82 -27.80
C ILE A 70 15.36 24.05 -26.34
N ASP A 71 14.11 23.87 -25.96
CA ASP A 71 13.70 23.92 -24.57
C ASP A 71 13.66 22.49 -24.01
N VAL A 72 14.49 22.24 -23.01
CA VAL A 72 14.53 20.97 -22.28
C VAL A 72 13.58 21.07 -21.09
N VAL A 73 12.51 20.31 -21.14
CA VAL A 73 11.46 20.33 -20.11
C VAL A 73 11.37 18.99 -19.37
N LYS A 74 10.91 19.02 -18.12
CA LYS A 74 10.65 17.79 -17.35
C LYS A 74 9.49 17.01 -17.94
N THR A 75 9.60 15.69 -17.88
CA THR A 75 8.53 14.78 -18.26
C THR A 75 7.51 14.68 -17.12
N ASN A 76 6.22 14.61 -17.46
CA ASN A 76 5.17 14.31 -16.50
C ASN A 76 5.21 12.83 -16.12
N GLN A 77 4.77 12.54 -14.91
CA GLN A 77 4.70 11.18 -14.37
C GLN A 77 3.37 10.96 -13.64
N ASN A 78 3.00 9.69 -13.47
CA ASN A 78 1.76 9.28 -12.83
C ASN A 78 2.02 8.30 -11.70
N ILE A 79 1.21 8.37 -10.65
CA ILE A 79 1.12 7.34 -9.62
C ILE A 79 0.09 6.31 -10.06
N ILE A 80 0.47 5.05 -10.06
CA ILE A 80 -0.37 3.90 -10.41
C ILE A 80 -0.58 3.08 -9.15
N ILE A 81 -1.85 2.82 -8.80
CA ILE A 81 -2.23 1.93 -7.70
C ILE A 81 -2.83 0.68 -8.35
N SER A 82 -2.27 -0.48 -8.09
CA SER A 82 -2.74 -1.74 -8.71
C SER A 82 -2.35 -2.96 -7.86
N PRO A 83 -3.32 -3.77 -7.42
CA PRO A 83 -4.77 -3.55 -7.56
C PRO A 83 -5.26 -2.34 -6.74
N GLU A 84 -6.45 -1.83 -7.09
CA GLU A 84 -7.09 -0.78 -6.29
C GLU A 84 -7.32 -1.28 -4.85
N PRO A 85 -7.14 -0.41 -3.84
CA PRO A 85 -7.40 -0.75 -2.45
C PRO A 85 -8.87 -1.14 -2.23
N PRO A 86 -9.16 -2.10 -1.33
CA PRO A 86 -10.52 -2.45 -1.02
C PRO A 86 -11.24 -1.28 -0.33
N GLU A 87 -12.53 -1.13 -0.59
CA GLU A 87 -13.37 -0.12 0.06
C GLU A 87 -13.45 -0.37 1.59
N PHE A 88 -13.46 -1.64 2.00
CA PHE A 88 -13.49 -2.04 3.41
C PHE A 88 -12.65 -3.27 3.70
N LEU A 89 -12.18 -3.34 4.95
CA LEU A 89 -11.53 -4.50 5.57
C LEU A 89 -12.34 -4.91 6.79
N TYR A 90 -12.32 -6.19 7.14
CA TYR A 90 -12.82 -6.66 8.43
C TYR A 90 -11.65 -6.76 9.41
N TYR A 91 -11.86 -6.25 10.62
CA TYR A 91 -10.82 -6.25 11.65
C TYR A 91 -10.42 -7.68 12.05
N GLU A 92 -9.13 -7.90 12.14
CA GLU A 92 -8.49 -9.09 12.69
C GLU A 92 -7.34 -8.66 13.60
N GLU A 93 -6.99 -9.48 14.61
CA GLU A 93 -5.82 -9.19 15.44
C GLU A 93 -4.55 -9.19 14.57
N ASN A 94 -3.74 -8.13 14.69
CA ASN A 94 -2.54 -7.89 13.88
C ASN A 94 -2.80 -7.70 12.36
N LEU A 95 -3.99 -7.25 11.99
CA LEU A 95 -4.32 -6.97 10.59
C LEU A 95 -3.32 -5.97 9.98
N THR A 96 -2.76 -6.36 8.85
CA THR A 96 -1.91 -5.49 8.03
C THR A 96 -2.44 -5.41 6.61
N TYR A 97 -2.27 -4.25 5.98
CA TYR A 97 -2.61 -4.04 4.58
C TYR A 97 -1.43 -3.39 3.85
N LYS A 98 -0.92 -4.07 2.82
CA LYS A 98 0.16 -3.56 1.97
C LYS A 98 -0.42 -2.81 0.78
N ILE A 99 -0.04 -1.55 0.62
CA ILE A 99 -0.42 -0.71 -0.51
C ILE A 99 0.48 -1.06 -1.69
N ASN A 100 -0.12 -1.47 -2.81
CA ASN A 100 0.60 -1.77 -4.03
C ASN A 100 0.46 -0.58 -4.99
N ALA A 101 1.51 0.23 -5.05
CA ALA A 101 1.55 1.40 -5.91
C ALA A 101 2.98 1.67 -6.39
N PHE A 102 3.10 2.29 -7.55
CA PHE A 102 4.38 2.70 -8.14
C PHE A 102 4.19 3.96 -9.00
N SER A 103 5.29 4.66 -9.29
CA SER A 103 5.32 5.69 -10.33
C SER A 103 5.76 5.08 -11.65
N ASP A 104 5.17 5.52 -12.76
CA ASP A 104 5.60 5.14 -14.12
C ASP A 104 7.02 5.63 -14.45
N SER A 105 7.55 6.58 -13.68
CA SER A 105 8.95 7.02 -13.70
C SER A 105 9.89 6.15 -12.86
N PHE A 106 9.38 5.14 -12.14
CA PHE A 106 10.10 4.29 -11.18
C PHE A 106 10.74 5.03 -10.00
N LEU A 107 10.32 6.27 -9.73
CA LEU A 107 10.71 7.01 -8.54
C LEU A 107 9.92 6.54 -7.31
N ASN A 108 10.56 6.58 -6.15
CA ASN A 108 9.93 6.16 -4.89
C ASN A 108 8.74 7.06 -4.54
N LEU A 109 7.67 6.42 -4.04
CA LEU A 109 6.48 7.11 -3.55
C LEU A 109 6.62 7.43 -2.06
N ASP A 110 6.05 8.57 -1.67
CA ASP A 110 5.78 8.92 -0.29
C ASP A 110 4.34 8.57 0.06
N TYR A 111 4.14 8.00 1.27
CA TYR A 111 2.86 7.57 1.79
C TYR A 111 2.53 8.32 3.07
N ARG A 112 1.30 8.78 3.22
CA ARG A 112 0.86 9.50 4.42
C ARG A 112 -0.59 9.17 4.76
N ILE A 113 -0.88 8.91 6.04
CA ILE A 113 -2.26 8.91 6.55
C ILE A 113 -2.66 10.38 6.73
N ILE A 114 -3.70 10.81 6.01
CA ILE A 114 -4.21 12.18 6.06
C ILE A 114 -5.50 12.31 6.87
N SER A 115 -6.15 11.18 7.20
CA SER A 115 -7.30 11.12 8.10
C SER A 115 -7.41 9.73 8.72
N GLY A 116 -7.90 9.65 9.96
CA GLY A 116 -8.03 8.42 10.75
C GLY A 116 -6.84 8.21 11.70
N THR A 117 -7.12 7.55 12.84
CA THR A 117 -6.13 7.20 13.88
C THR A 117 -6.09 5.71 14.16
N ASN A 118 -6.82 4.93 13.37
CA ASN A 118 -7.03 3.50 13.53
C ASN A 118 -5.98 2.62 12.79
N ALA A 119 -4.88 3.24 12.33
CA ALA A 119 -3.75 2.53 11.72
C ALA A 119 -2.43 3.30 11.92
N ILE A 120 -1.33 2.56 11.84
CA ILE A 120 0.03 3.10 11.76
C ILE A 120 0.59 2.71 10.40
N LEU A 121 1.22 3.67 9.71
CA LEU A 121 1.86 3.46 8.42
C LEU A 121 3.36 3.22 8.61
N ASN A 122 3.86 2.15 8.01
CA ASN A 122 5.29 1.84 7.94
C ASN A 122 5.67 1.55 6.48
N GLY A 123 6.34 2.51 5.85
CA GLY A 123 6.55 2.50 4.40
C GLY A 123 5.22 2.44 3.65
N ASN A 124 5.00 1.40 2.87
CA ASN A 124 3.76 1.17 2.13
C ASN A 124 2.79 0.20 2.85
N THR A 125 3.00 -0.10 4.13
CA THR A 125 2.20 -1.08 4.88
C THR A 125 1.48 -0.40 6.03
N LEU A 126 0.15 -0.54 6.05
CA LEU A 126 -0.71 -0.15 7.16
C LEU A 126 -0.77 -1.28 8.16
N LYS A 127 -0.50 -1.00 9.44
CA LYS A 127 -0.83 -1.86 10.58
C LYS A 127 -2.10 -1.31 11.21
N ILE A 128 -3.19 -2.04 11.07
CA ILE A 128 -4.51 -1.64 11.56
C ILE A 128 -4.60 -1.93 13.07
N SER A 129 -5.00 -0.95 13.85
CA SER A 129 -5.13 -1.06 15.31
C SER A 129 -6.56 -1.00 15.81
N ASP A 130 -7.50 -0.48 15.02
CA ASP A 130 -8.91 -0.34 15.40
C ASP A 130 -9.84 -0.29 14.17
N ILE A 131 -11.13 -0.37 14.41
CA ILE A 131 -12.18 -0.12 13.40
C ILE A 131 -12.30 1.38 13.13
N GLY A 132 -12.86 1.73 11.97
CA GLY A 132 -13.07 3.12 11.57
C GLY A 132 -12.61 3.38 10.15
N GLU A 133 -12.67 4.63 9.75
CA GLU A 133 -12.27 5.08 8.42
C GLU A 133 -10.88 5.70 8.48
N LEU A 134 -10.06 5.37 7.51
CA LEU A 134 -8.75 5.99 7.30
C LEU A 134 -8.58 6.41 5.85
N LYS A 135 -7.89 7.53 5.63
CA LYS A 135 -7.56 8.01 4.30
C LYS A 135 -6.05 8.12 4.15
N VAL A 136 -5.55 7.55 3.06
CA VAL A 136 -4.13 7.54 2.72
C VAL A 136 -3.91 8.36 1.46
N GLU A 137 -2.86 9.16 1.46
CA GLU A 137 -2.37 9.90 0.31
C GLU A 137 -1.02 9.34 -0.14
N LEU A 138 -0.83 9.27 -1.46
CA LEU A 138 0.41 8.92 -2.12
C LEU A 138 0.88 10.13 -2.92
N SER A 139 2.16 10.46 -2.79
CA SER A 139 2.77 11.57 -3.52
C SER A 139 4.13 11.19 -4.08
N GLN A 140 4.58 11.94 -5.07
CA GLN A 140 5.91 11.82 -5.65
C GLN A 140 6.38 13.22 -6.11
N SER A 141 7.50 13.69 -5.56
CA SER A 141 7.96 15.09 -5.69
C SER A 141 8.71 15.38 -7.00
N GLY A 142 8.92 14.38 -7.86
CA GLY A 142 9.74 14.53 -9.05
C GLY A 142 11.25 14.54 -8.77
N ASN A 143 12.00 14.85 -9.80
CA ASN A 143 13.45 15.04 -9.74
C ASN A 143 13.88 16.00 -10.87
N ASN A 144 15.15 15.96 -11.28
CA ASN A 144 15.63 16.81 -12.38
C ASN A 144 14.99 16.50 -13.74
N SER A 145 14.55 15.25 -13.97
CA SER A 145 13.98 14.77 -15.24
C SER A 145 12.45 14.71 -15.24
N PHE A 146 11.82 14.62 -14.09
CA PHE A 146 10.38 14.43 -13.96
C PHE A 146 9.72 15.52 -13.10
N ASN A 147 8.56 15.97 -13.53
CA ASN A 147 7.69 16.83 -12.72
C ASN A 147 7.14 16.06 -11.52
N PRO A 148 6.71 16.72 -10.42
CA PRO A 148 5.92 16.07 -9.38
C PRO A 148 4.69 15.38 -9.97
N ALA A 149 4.39 14.18 -9.50
CA ALA A 149 3.15 13.51 -9.86
C ALA A 149 1.95 14.17 -9.17
N VAL A 150 0.79 14.10 -9.81
CA VAL A 150 -0.47 14.45 -9.14
C VAL A 150 -0.71 13.42 -8.03
N SER A 151 -0.82 13.89 -6.78
CA SER A 151 -1.08 13.02 -5.62
C SER A 151 -2.37 12.22 -5.80
N LYS A 152 -2.34 10.97 -5.36
CA LYS A 152 -3.53 10.11 -5.29
C LYS A 152 -3.90 9.83 -3.85
N SER A 153 -5.18 9.66 -3.59
CA SER A 153 -5.65 9.25 -2.27
C SER A 153 -6.77 8.23 -2.38
N PHE A 154 -6.88 7.38 -1.37
CA PHE A 154 -7.96 6.42 -1.21
C PHE A 154 -8.39 6.34 0.25
N THR A 155 -9.59 5.82 0.46
CA THR A 155 -10.16 5.61 1.79
C THR A 155 -10.42 4.13 1.99
N ILE A 156 -10.08 3.61 3.18
CA ILE A 156 -10.41 2.26 3.63
C ILE A 156 -11.26 2.38 4.88
N LYS A 157 -12.38 1.65 4.92
CA LYS A 157 -13.22 1.52 6.11
C LYS A 157 -12.97 0.18 6.78
N VAL A 158 -12.47 0.20 8.01
CA VAL A 158 -12.27 -1.01 8.82
C VAL A 158 -13.55 -1.29 9.61
N LEU A 159 -14.18 -2.42 9.29
CA LEU A 159 -15.43 -2.90 9.90
C LEU A 159 -15.14 -3.88 11.03
N GLN A 160 -16.13 -4.10 11.92
CA GLN A 160 -16.03 -5.13 12.95
C GLN A 160 -15.74 -6.50 12.35
N GLY A 161 -14.75 -7.18 12.91
CA GLY A 161 -14.43 -8.55 12.63
C GLY A 161 -15.49 -9.53 13.18
N MET A 162 -15.48 -10.73 12.67
CA MET A 162 -16.34 -11.81 13.16
C MET A 162 -15.60 -12.60 14.24
N THR A 163 -16.27 -12.83 15.37
CA THR A 163 -15.79 -13.83 16.34
C THR A 163 -16.18 -15.22 15.84
N ILE A 164 -15.22 -16.14 15.83
CA ILE A 164 -15.41 -17.54 15.42
C ILE A 164 -15.07 -18.42 16.63
N LEU A 165 -16.04 -19.20 17.09
CA LEU A 165 -15.86 -20.20 18.12
C LEU A 165 -15.93 -21.60 17.49
N SER A 166 -15.07 -22.53 17.94
CA SER A 166 -15.01 -23.90 17.45
C SER A 166 -14.56 -24.87 18.55
N ASN A 167 -14.69 -26.17 18.29
CA ASN A 167 -14.20 -27.23 19.19
C ASN A 167 -14.79 -27.16 20.61
N PHE A 168 -16.10 -26.96 20.72
CA PHE A 168 -16.78 -26.96 22.01
C PHE A 168 -17.50 -28.28 22.21
N ASN A 169 -16.98 -29.10 23.13
CA ASN A 169 -17.55 -30.37 23.52
C ASN A 169 -17.41 -30.57 25.01
N ILE A 170 -18.47 -31.08 25.63
CA ILE A 170 -18.50 -31.44 27.05
C ILE A 170 -18.85 -32.93 27.11
N PRO A 171 -17.98 -33.81 27.69
CA PRO A 171 -18.25 -35.22 27.79
C PRO A 171 -19.40 -35.45 28.75
N ASP A 172 -20.21 -36.46 28.46
CA ASP A 172 -21.28 -36.94 29.34
C ASP A 172 -20.72 -37.35 30.71
N LYS A 173 -21.55 -37.21 31.76
CA LYS A 173 -21.22 -37.49 33.14
C LYS A 173 -22.25 -38.38 33.79
N LEU A 174 -21.85 -39.03 34.91
CA LEU A 174 -22.79 -39.71 35.81
C LEU A 174 -23.23 -38.74 36.91
N ILE A 175 -24.40 -38.97 37.49
CA ILE A 175 -24.94 -38.17 38.60
C ILE A 175 -24.01 -38.12 39.83
N ILE A 176 -23.18 -39.15 39.99
CA ILE A 176 -22.21 -39.28 41.09
C ILE A 176 -20.83 -38.68 40.79
N ASP A 177 -20.58 -38.20 39.53
CA ASP A 177 -19.31 -37.57 39.19
C ASP A 177 -19.17 -36.22 39.88
N ASP A 178 -17.91 -35.84 40.08
CA ASP A 178 -17.58 -34.53 40.64
C ASP A 178 -17.90 -33.38 39.66
N ASP A 179 -18.21 -32.23 40.25
CA ASP A 179 -18.27 -30.95 39.53
C ASP A 179 -16.95 -30.65 38.82
N PHE A 180 -17.01 -30.07 37.65
CA PHE A 180 -15.81 -29.89 36.83
C PHE A 180 -15.77 -28.53 36.10
N VAL A 181 -14.56 -28.11 35.73
CA VAL A 181 -14.30 -26.90 34.95
C VAL A 181 -14.53 -27.19 33.47
N ILE A 182 -15.20 -26.28 32.78
CA ILE A 182 -15.49 -26.35 31.34
C ILE A 182 -14.21 -26.08 30.56
N THR A 183 -13.87 -26.98 29.65
CA THR A 183 -12.84 -26.71 28.65
C THR A 183 -13.41 -25.68 27.64
N PRO A 184 -12.81 -24.47 27.51
CA PRO A 184 -13.36 -23.46 26.64
C PRO A 184 -13.25 -23.84 25.16
N PRO A 185 -14.17 -23.39 24.29
CA PRO A 185 -14.01 -23.51 22.85
C PRO A 185 -12.78 -22.72 22.38
N SER A 186 -12.24 -23.12 21.23
CA SER A 186 -11.24 -22.33 20.52
C SER A 186 -11.88 -21.04 19.98
N SER A 187 -11.14 -19.93 20.04
CA SER A 187 -11.59 -18.64 19.50
C SER A 187 -10.49 -18.03 18.63
N ASN A 188 -10.89 -17.31 17.58
CA ASN A 188 -9.98 -16.52 16.72
C ASN A 188 -9.54 -15.18 17.35
N ARG A 189 -9.99 -14.90 18.57
CA ARG A 189 -9.57 -13.69 19.32
C ARG A 189 -9.47 -13.98 20.81
N SER A 190 -8.74 -13.13 21.53
CA SER A 190 -8.69 -13.14 22.99
C SER A 190 -10.00 -12.61 23.62
N GLY A 191 -10.20 -12.91 24.88
CA GLY A 191 -11.29 -12.39 25.70
C GLY A 191 -12.10 -13.45 26.44
N PRO A 192 -12.88 -13.04 27.45
CA PRO A 192 -13.61 -13.96 28.30
C PRO A 192 -14.79 -14.62 27.57
N ILE A 193 -15.05 -15.86 27.96
CA ILE A 193 -16.21 -16.65 27.51
C ILE A 193 -17.15 -16.80 28.69
N LYS A 194 -18.46 -16.56 28.47
CA LYS A 194 -19.54 -16.78 29.41
C LYS A 194 -20.26 -18.06 29.03
N TYR A 195 -20.63 -18.88 30.06
CA TYR A 195 -21.38 -20.13 29.87
C TYR A 195 -22.81 -19.98 30.40
N ILE A 196 -23.72 -20.68 29.75
CA ILE A 196 -25.15 -20.73 30.12
C ILE A 196 -25.65 -22.17 29.94
N SER A 197 -26.38 -22.67 30.93
CA SER A 197 -27.13 -23.94 30.83
C SER A 197 -28.59 -23.67 30.45
N SER A 198 -29.14 -24.49 29.56
CA SER A 198 -30.57 -24.46 29.25
C SER A 198 -31.45 -25.04 30.38
N ASN A 199 -30.86 -25.84 31.30
CA ASN A 199 -31.55 -26.40 32.45
C ASN A 199 -30.65 -26.46 33.70
N PRO A 200 -30.67 -25.40 34.56
CA PRO A 200 -29.88 -25.39 35.79
C PRO A 200 -30.20 -26.49 36.80
N ASN A 201 -31.36 -27.17 36.68
CA ASN A 201 -31.70 -28.31 37.54
C ASN A 201 -30.99 -29.61 37.15
N ILE A 202 -30.39 -29.66 35.95
CA ILE A 202 -29.54 -30.76 35.50
C ILE A 202 -28.06 -30.35 35.67
N ALA A 203 -27.67 -29.16 35.15
CA ALA A 203 -26.34 -28.61 35.22
C ALA A 203 -26.39 -27.12 35.50
N GLU A 204 -25.98 -26.71 36.71
CA GLU A 204 -25.86 -25.31 37.08
C GLU A 204 -24.49 -24.78 36.69
N ILE A 205 -24.44 -23.57 36.13
CA ILE A 205 -23.18 -22.90 35.76
C ILE A 205 -22.78 -21.90 36.85
N VAL A 206 -21.59 -22.09 37.43
CA VAL A 206 -21.00 -21.17 38.38
C VAL A 206 -19.60 -20.72 37.85
N GLY A 207 -19.55 -19.55 37.22
CA GLY A 207 -18.34 -19.10 36.53
C GLY A 207 -18.02 -19.95 35.30
N ASP A 208 -16.94 -20.67 35.36
CA ASP A 208 -16.47 -21.63 34.34
C ASP A 208 -16.68 -23.11 34.76
N LYS A 209 -17.44 -23.35 35.84
CA LYS A 209 -17.67 -24.67 36.43
C LYS A 209 -19.09 -25.14 36.18
N ILE A 210 -19.26 -26.43 35.90
CA ILE A 210 -20.54 -27.15 35.92
C ILE A 210 -20.71 -27.81 37.26
N ILE A 211 -21.83 -27.51 37.92
CA ILE A 211 -22.33 -28.23 39.12
C ILE A 211 -23.38 -29.20 38.64
N ILE A 212 -23.16 -30.49 38.86
CA ILE A 212 -24.10 -31.56 38.49
C ILE A 212 -25.26 -31.61 39.50
N LYS A 213 -26.50 -31.44 39.05
CA LYS A 213 -27.69 -31.35 39.93
C LYS A 213 -28.67 -32.49 39.74
N GLY A 214 -28.80 -33.02 38.56
CA GLY A 214 -29.83 -34.03 38.26
C GLY A 214 -29.58 -34.78 36.96
N ILE A 215 -30.23 -35.91 36.83
CA ILE A 215 -30.18 -36.76 35.63
C ILE A 215 -30.96 -36.12 34.50
N GLY A 216 -30.47 -36.24 33.27
CA GLY A 216 -31.11 -35.73 32.06
C GLY A 216 -30.17 -35.09 31.09
N SER A 217 -30.74 -34.37 30.11
CA SER A 217 -30.00 -33.69 29.04
C SER A 217 -30.26 -32.20 29.08
N CYS A 218 -29.21 -31.40 28.93
CA CYS A 218 -29.31 -29.94 28.74
C CYS A 218 -28.32 -29.45 27.68
N THR A 219 -28.52 -28.22 27.19
CA THR A 219 -27.62 -27.60 26.29
C THR A 219 -26.74 -26.60 27.06
N ILE A 220 -25.42 -26.71 26.92
CA ILE A 220 -24.48 -25.75 27.44
C ILE A 220 -24.02 -24.86 26.29
N SER A 221 -24.17 -23.55 26.45
CA SER A 221 -23.77 -22.53 25.48
C SER A 221 -22.58 -21.77 26.00
N ALA A 222 -21.54 -21.62 25.16
CA ALA A 222 -20.40 -20.75 25.36
C ALA A 222 -20.57 -19.48 24.51
N ILE A 223 -20.49 -18.32 25.13
CA ILE A 223 -20.76 -17.03 24.50
C ILE A 223 -19.55 -16.14 24.70
N GLN A 224 -18.99 -15.64 23.62
CA GLN A 224 -18.00 -14.54 23.64
C GLN A 224 -18.69 -13.24 23.24
N LEU A 225 -18.75 -12.28 24.17
CA LEU A 225 -19.50 -11.04 23.99
C LEU A 225 -18.81 -10.16 22.96
N ALA A 226 -19.58 -9.27 22.31
CA ALA A 226 -19.04 -8.24 21.41
C ALA A 226 -18.09 -7.29 22.16
N ILE A 227 -17.08 -6.83 21.44
CA ILE A 227 -16.22 -5.70 21.79
C ILE A 227 -16.24 -4.72 20.62
N PRO A 228 -15.71 -3.49 20.73
CA PRO A 228 -15.74 -2.55 19.61
C PRO A 228 -15.23 -3.13 18.30
N GLN A 229 -14.15 -3.92 18.31
CA GLN A 229 -13.51 -4.47 17.14
C GLN A 229 -14.15 -5.76 16.61
N PHE A 230 -14.94 -6.51 17.45
CA PHE A 230 -15.49 -7.81 17.07
C PHE A 230 -16.96 -7.96 17.47
N LYS A 231 -17.73 -8.63 16.62
CA LYS A 231 -19.10 -9.06 16.93
C LYS A 231 -19.09 -10.19 17.97
N SER A 232 -20.19 -10.37 18.69
CA SER A 232 -20.38 -11.52 19.56
C SER A 232 -20.53 -12.82 18.76
N ALA A 233 -20.20 -13.96 19.40
CA ALA A 233 -20.50 -15.28 18.88
C ALA A 233 -20.91 -16.22 20.01
N SER A 234 -21.61 -17.28 19.66
CA SER A 234 -21.96 -18.37 20.56
C SER A 234 -21.80 -19.73 19.88
N ILE A 235 -21.46 -20.75 20.68
CA ILE A 235 -21.42 -22.16 20.28
C ILE A 235 -22.03 -22.96 21.39
N SER A 236 -22.71 -24.03 21.06
CA SER A 236 -23.42 -24.87 22.03
C SER A 236 -23.11 -26.34 21.83
N THR A 237 -23.19 -27.10 22.92
CA THR A 237 -23.10 -28.57 22.93
C THR A 237 -24.17 -29.16 23.84
N ILE A 238 -24.57 -30.37 23.58
CA ILE A 238 -25.46 -31.15 24.47
C ILE A 238 -24.59 -31.74 25.58
N PHE A 239 -25.06 -31.68 26.80
CA PHE A 239 -24.48 -32.31 27.98
C PHE A 239 -25.47 -33.23 28.62
N ASN A 240 -25.12 -34.50 28.79
CA ASN A 240 -25.95 -35.51 29.43
C ASN A 240 -25.40 -35.88 30.80
N VAL A 241 -26.31 -36.00 31.78
CA VAL A 241 -26.05 -36.58 33.09
C VAL A 241 -26.85 -37.89 33.18
N ASN A 242 -26.13 -38.98 33.26
CA ASN A 242 -26.67 -40.32 33.24
C ASN A 242 -26.77 -40.88 34.66
N ASP A 243 -27.63 -41.90 34.82
CA ASP A 243 -27.67 -42.71 36.04
C ASP A 243 -26.45 -43.64 36.14
N THR A 244 -26.28 -44.24 37.26
CA THR A 244 -25.16 -45.19 37.57
C THR A 244 -25.48 -46.62 37.17
N ASP A 245 -26.69 -46.94 36.63
CA ASP A 245 -27.08 -48.29 36.25
C ASP A 245 -26.55 -48.75 34.89
#